data_da819c8d0bb7aa6e443e34813278b12f
#
_entry.id   da819c8d0bb7aa6e443e34813278b12f
#
_cell.length_a   1.000
_cell.length_b   1.000
_cell.length_c   1.000
_cell.angle_alpha   90.00
_cell.angle_beta   90.00
_cell.angle_gamma   90.00
#
_symmetry.space_group_name_H-M   'P 1'
#
loop_
_entity.id
_entity.type
_entity.pdbx_description
1 polymer ?
#
loop_
_entity_poly.entity_id
_entity_poly.type
_entity_poly.pdbx_seq_one_letter_code
_entity_poly.pdbx_strand_id
1 'polypeptide(L)'
;MTRISLRATSKAIKDSLSVAPAAKKTRSKKTTAVSANWTTGIAMGTAGPRRYRLYKPPGVQHHEQLPLLVMLHGCGQDAQAMASSSRMNQIAARERFFVLYPEQDRLSNLQGCWNWFDTRTGRAQAEENSIIAAIETVCLTQPVDRNKVALAGLSAGASMAVLLATQHPKRFAAIAMHSGIAPGVAHSSVGAIKAMFGQSVNPAPLPPIPRSTQLPSLLVIHGSADHIVALSNGEEAAMRWGERVGAKAGKSRTVQRGARYAATITDYKKAGHLIATLCVVDGLGHAWSGGAASQPFSDPKGPDASRMIWAFVAKQFERTVD
;
A
#
# COMPACT_ATOMS: atom_id res chain seq x y z
N MET A 1 24.84 -26.77 16.64
CA MET A 1 24.84 -25.74 15.56
C MET A 1 24.15 -26.34 14.35
N THR A 2 22.84 -26.12 14.24
CA THR A 2 22.01 -26.74 13.19
C THR A 2 21.94 -25.77 12.00
N ARG A 3 22.55 -26.18 10.88
CA ARG A 3 22.44 -25.46 9.60
C ARG A 3 20.99 -25.58 9.11
N ILE A 4 20.19 -24.53 9.31
CA ILE A 4 18.88 -24.41 8.68
C ILE A 4 19.15 -24.15 7.20
N SER A 5 18.77 -25.12 6.37
CA SER A 5 19.00 -25.10 4.93
C SER A 5 18.16 -23.98 4.29
N LEU A 6 18.82 -23.02 3.64
CA LEU A 6 18.22 -21.97 2.81
C LEU A 6 17.26 -22.51 1.72
N ARG A 7 17.35 -23.80 1.37
CA ARG A 7 16.45 -24.49 0.43
C ARG A 7 15.03 -24.70 0.99
N ALA A 8 14.88 -24.90 2.30
CA ALA A 8 13.58 -25.14 2.91
C ALA A 8 12.72 -23.86 2.95
N THR A 9 13.33 -22.71 3.19
CA THR A 9 12.66 -21.40 3.20
C THR A 9 12.20 -20.97 1.80
N SER A 10 12.99 -21.23 0.76
CA SER A 10 12.58 -20.96 -0.63
C SER A 10 11.41 -21.84 -1.08
N LYS A 11 11.29 -23.06 -0.55
CA LYS A 11 10.18 -23.96 -0.87
C LYS A 11 8.89 -23.53 -0.17
N ALA A 12 8.94 -23.12 1.09
CA ALA A 12 7.78 -22.64 1.82
C ALA A 12 7.17 -21.36 1.19
N ILE A 13 8.01 -20.45 0.68
CA ILE A 13 7.56 -19.26 -0.05
C ILE A 13 6.97 -19.64 -1.43
N LYS A 14 7.58 -20.61 -2.12
CA LYS A 14 7.04 -21.13 -3.39
C LYS A 14 5.72 -21.86 -3.19
N ASP A 15 5.58 -22.68 -2.17
CA ASP A 15 4.38 -23.47 -1.92
C ASP A 15 3.20 -22.59 -1.45
N SER A 16 3.44 -21.52 -0.71
CA SER A 16 2.40 -20.54 -0.36
C SER A 16 1.99 -19.63 -1.53
N LEU A 17 2.83 -19.48 -2.55
CA LEU A 17 2.54 -18.71 -3.78
C LEU A 17 2.00 -19.59 -4.92
N SER A 18 2.06 -20.94 -4.81
CA SER A 18 1.72 -21.88 -5.88
C SER A 18 0.32 -22.49 -5.81
N VAL A 19 -0.51 -22.15 -4.82
CA VAL A 19 -1.85 -22.72 -4.68
C VAL A 19 -2.90 -21.84 -5.34
N ALA A 20 -2.95 -21.88 -6.67
CA ALA A 20 -4.20 -21.71 -7.42
C ALA A 20 -4.19 -22.67 -8.62
N PRO A 21 -5.10 -23.64 -8.72
CA PRO A 21 -5.24 -24.45 -9.92
C PRO A 21 -5.64 -23.56 -11.08
N ALA A 22 -5.02 -23.78 -12.25
CA ALA A 22 -5.33 -23.08 -13.49
C ALA A 22 -6.84 -23.20 -13.81
N ALA A 23 -7.57 -22.12 -13.62
CA ALA A 23 -8.97 -22.02 -14.01
C ALA A 23 -9.04 -22.10 -15.53
N LYS A 24 -9.84 -23.05 -16.05
CA LYS A 24 -10.18 -23.18 -17.47
C LYS A 24 -10.67 -21.84 -17.99
N LYS A 25 -10.08 -21.36 -19.09
CA LYS A 25 -10.49 -20.15 -19.83
C LYS A 25 -11.95 -20.29 -20.29
N THR A 26 -12.89 -19.82 -19.50
CA THR A 26 -14.24 -19.53 -19.96
C THR A 26 -14.20 -18.16 -20.65
N ARG A 27 -14.65 -18.16 -21.88
CA ARG A 27 -14.74 -17.00 -22.78
C ARG A 27 -15.66 -15.95 -22.15
N SER A 28 -15.06 -14.95 -21.50
CA SER A 28 -15.76 -13.83 -20.87
C SER A 28 -16.46 -12.99 -21.94
N LYS A 29 -17.76 -12.77 -21.77
CA LYS A 29 -18.53 -11.77 -22.51
C LYS A 29 -17.88 -10.39 -22.33
N LYS A 30 -17.56 -9.73 -23.44
CA LYS A 30 -17.05 -8.36 -23.51
C LYS A 30 -17.93 -7.40 -22.72
N THR A 31 -17.44 -6.90 -21.61
CA THR A 31 -17.93 -5.67 -20.99
C THR A 31 -17.13 -4.51 -21.57
N THR A 32 -17.71 -3.86 -22.56
CA THR A 32 -17.07 -2.84 -23.41
C THR A 32 -17.00 -1.44 -22.79
N ALA A 33 -17.23 -1.26 -21.49
CA ALA A 33 -17.28 0.08 -20.88
C ALA A 33 -16.07 0.47 -20.02
N VAL A 34 -15.07 -0.40 -19.81
CA VAL A 34 -13.94 -0.14 -18.88
C VAL A 34 -12.67 0.35 -19.59
N SER A 35 -12.58 0.23 -20.93
CA SER A 35 -11.32 0.49 -21.65
C SER A 35 -10.98 1.96 -21.89
N ALA A 36 -11.93 2.88 -21.87
CA ALA A 36 -11.69 4.30 -22.15
C ALA A 36 -11.02 5.07 -20.98
N ASN A 37 -11.16 4.56 -19.77
CA ASN A 37 -10.67 5.23 -18.55
C ASN A 37 -9.42 4.57 -17.93
N TRP A 38 -8.80 3.63 -18.65
CA TRP A 38 -7.65 2.84 -18.19
C TRP A 38 -6.52 2.95 -19.21
N THR A 39 -5.50 3.71 -18.89
CA THR A 39 -4.37 3.98 -19.78
C THR A 39 -3.08 3.39 -19.25
N THR A 40 -2.18 3.04 -20.17
CA THR A 40 -0.83 2.58 -19.83
C THR A 40 0.16 3.70 -20.17
N GLY A 41 1.14 3.92 -19.30
CA GLY A 41 2.20 4.89 -19.53
C GLY A 41 3.56 4.37 -19.06
N ILE A 42 4.59 5.11 -19.44
CA ILE A 42 5.97 4.93 -18.99
C ILE A 42 6.46 6.29 -18.53
N ALA A 43 6.87 6.38 -17.27
CA ALA A 43 7.56 7.55 -16.74
C ALA A 43 9.06 7.34 -16.87
N MET A 44 9.77 8.38 -17.27
CA MET A 44 11.23 8.40 -17.34
C MET A 44 11.78 9.15 -16.12
N GLY A 45 12.58 8.47 -15.34
CA GLY A 45 13.25 9.03 -14.16
C GLY A 45 14.75 8.77 -14.22
N THR A 46 15.51 9.37 -13.30
CA THR A 46 16.96 9.17 -13.17
C THR A 46 17.34 7.71 -12.90
N ALA A 47 16.41 6.94 -12.31
CA ALA A 47 16.58 5.52 -12.02
C ALA A 47 16.06 4.59 -13.14
N GLY A 48 15.76 5.16 -14.32
CA GLY A 48 15.25 4.43 -15.47
C GLY A 48 13.73 4.50 -15.65
N PRO A 49 13.19 3.77 -16.64
CA PRO A 49 11.77 3.82 -16.96
C PRO A 49 10.93 3.08 -15.90
N ARG A 50 9.76 3.63 -15.59
CA ARG A 50 8.75 2.98 -14.75
C ARG A 50 7.44 2.86 -15.51
N ARG A 51 7.00 1.63 -15.76
CA ARG A 51 5.67 1.36 -16.30
C ARG A 51 4.63 1.66 -15.24
N TYR A 52 3.49 2.19 -15.67
CA TYR A 52 2.34 2.39 -14.82
C TYR A 52 1.04 2.24 -15.59
N ARG A 53 -0.04 2.02 -14.87
CA ARG A 53 -1.40 2.19 -15.37
C ARG A 53 -2.08 3.31 -14.60
N LEU A 54 -2.90 4.05 -15.32
CA LEU A 54 -3.66 5.16 -14.77
C LEU A 54 -5.15 4.92 -15.02
N TYR A 55 -5.92 4.97 -13.94
CA TYR A 55 -7.37 5.07 -14.01
C TYR A 55 -7.79 6.52 -13.91
N LYS A 56 -8.55 6.98 -14.90
CA LYS A 56 -9.17 8.31 -14.94
C LYS A 56 -10.66 8.18 -14.67
N PRO A 57 -11.24 8.89 -13.70
CA PRO A 57 -12.68 8.84 -13.46
C PRO A 57 -13.44 9.39 -14.67
N PRO A 58 -14.69 8.93 -14.92
CA PRO A 58 -15.47 9.40 -16.07
C PRO A 58 -15.74 10.90 -16.00
N GLY A 59 -15.79 11.57 -17.16
CA GLY A 59 -16.25 12.95 -17.28
C GLY A 59 -15.32 14.01 -16.67
N VAL A 60 -14.02 13.72 -16.52
CA VAL A 60 -13.06 14.71 -16.05
C VAL A 60 -12.90 15.84 -17.06
N GLN A 61 -13.09 17.08 -16.61
CA GLN A 61 -12.93 18.30 -17.40
C GLN A 61 -11.51 18.87 -17.26
N HIS A 62 -11.04 19.61 -18.26
CA HIS A 62 -9.67 20.18 -18.23
C HIS A 62 -9.44 21.21 -17.12
N HIS A 63 -10.50 21.89 -16.66
CA HIS A 63 -10.41 22.90 -15.60
C HIS A 63 -10.51 22.32 -14.18
N GLU A 64 -10.84 21.04 -14.04
CA GLU A 64 -10.88 20.38 -12.74
C GLU A 64 -9.47 20.07 -12.23
N GLN A 65 -9.33 20.01 -10.92
CA GLN A 65 -8.16 19.49 -10.24
C GLN A 65 -8.61 18.41 -9.26
N LEU A 66 -8.36 17.14 -9.60
CA LEU A 66 -8.83 16.01 -8.84
C LEU A 66 -7.71 15.37 -8.02
N PRO A 67 -8.03 14.75 -6.87
CA PRO A 67 -7.07 14.01 -6.07
C PRO A 67 -6.43 12.84 -6.85
N LEU A 68 -5.24 12.43 -6.41
CA LEU A 68 -4.52 11.26 -6.90
C LEU A 68 -4.26 10.28 -5.77
N LEU A 69 -4.70 9.03 -5.93
CA LEU A 69 -4.30 7.90 -5.09
C LEU A 69 -3.31 7.02 -5.86
N VAL A 70 -2.14 6.80 -5.30
CA VAL A 70 -1.13 5.89 -5.84
C VAL A 70 -1.24 4.54 -5.14
N MET A 71 -1.44 3.47 -5.91
CA MET A 71 -1.65 2.11 -5.42
C MET A 71 -0.47 1.21 -5.77
N LEU A 72 0.28 0.74 -4.78
CA LEU A 72 1.43 -0.13 -4.95
C LEU A 72 1.04 -1.60 -4.68
N HIS A 73 1.22 -2.45 -5.68
CA HIS A 73 0.84 -3.87 -5.64
C HIS A 73 1.76 -4.71 -4.74
N GLY A 74 1.27 -5.87 -4.29
CA GLY A 74 2.06 -6.86 -3.57
C GLY A 74 2.95 -7.70 -4.49
N CYS A 75 3.80 -8.55 -3.89
CA CYS A 75 4.61 -9.52 -4.62
C CYS A 75 3.73 -10.42 -5.49
N GLY A 76 4.19 -10.73 -6.70
CA GLY A 76 3.47 -11.59 -7.64
C GLY A 76 2.27 -10.95 -8.34
N GLN A 77 1.93 -9.71 -7.98
CA GLN A 77 0.90 -8.91 -8.64
C GLN A 77 1.51 -7.96 -9.69
N ASP A 78 0.62 -7.31 -10.42
CA ASP A 78 0.85 -6.17 -11.29
C ASP A 78 -0.25 -5.11 -11.07
N ALA A 79 -0.22 -4.02 -11.82
CA ALA A 79 -1.23 -2.96 -11.74
C ALA A 79 -2.66 -3.47 -11.99
N GLN A 80 -2.83 -4.40 -12.95
CA GLN A 80 -4.14 -4.97 -13.27
C GLN A 80 -4.68 -5.84 -12.13
N ALA A 81 -3.84 -6.70 -11.56
CA ALA A 81 -4.19 -7.55 -10.44
C ALA A 81 -4.58 -6.71 -9.22
N MET A 82 -3.78 -5.66 -8.91
CA MET A 82 -4.06 -4.74 -7.79
C MET A 82 -5.38 -3.98 -7.99
N ALA A 83 -5.63 -3.45 -9.19
CA ALA A 83 -6.88 -2.76 -9.50
C ALA A 83 -8.10 -3.69 -9.42
N SER A 84 -7.96 -4.93 -9.91
CA SER A 84 -9.03 -5.93 -9.89
C SER A 84 -9.34 -6.43 -8.48
N SER A 85 -8.32 -6.76 -7.69
CA SER A 85 -8.49 -7.26 -6.32
C SER A 85 -9.05 -6.18 -5.38
N SER A 86 -8.52 -4.96 -5.46
CA SER A 86 -8.96 -3.86 -4.60
C SER A 86 -10.30 -3.25 -5.02
N ARG A 87 -10.66 -3.32 -6.29
CA ARG A 87 -11.81 -2.60 -6.89
C ARG A 87 -11.76 -1.08 -6.67
N MET A 88 -10.55 -0.52 -6.47
CA MET A 88 -10.38 0.89 -6.16
C MET A 88 -10.91 1.80 -7.29
N ASN A 89 -10.83 1.35 -8.55
CA ASN A 89 -11.37 2.10 -9.69
C ASN A 89 -12.89 2.36 -9.58
N GLN A 90 -13.65 1.46 -8.92
CA GLN A 90 -15.08 1.66 -8.69
C GLN A 90 -15.34 2.77 -7.67
N ILE A 91 -14.48 2.88 -6.66
CA ILE A 91 -14.52 3.98 -5.69
C ILE A 91 -14.12 5.26 -6.40
N ALA A 92 -13.05 5.24 -7.17
CA ALA A 92 -12.53 6.39 -7.91
C ALA A 92 -13.55 6.97 -8.92
N ALA A 93 -14.32 6.09 -9.59
CA ALA A 93 -15.41 6.51 -10.48
C ALA A 93 -16.49 7.31 -9.75
N ARG A 94 -16.86 6.88 -8.54
CA ARG A 94 -17.92 7.49 -7.74
C ARG A 94 -17.48 8.74 -7.03
N GLU A 95 -16.27 8.70 -6.45
CA GLU A 95 -15.73 9.75 -5.59
C GLU A 95 -14.86 10.78 -6.35
N ARG A 96 -14.67 10.56 -7.67
CA ARG A 96 -13.95 11.45 -8.60
C ARG A 96 -12.49 11.72 -8.21
N PHE A 97 -11.64 10.70 -8.34
CA PHE A 97 -10.19 10.81 -8.18
C PHE A 97 -9.44 9.91 -9.18
N PHE A 98 -8.19 10.26 -9.48
CA PHE A 98 -7.29 9.43 -10.27
C PHE A 98 -6.70 8.31 -9.42
N VAL A 99 -6.46 7.15 -10.04
CA VAL A 99 -5.69 6.08 -9.40
C VAL A 99 -4.50 5.72 -10.28
N LEU A 100 -3.30 5.92 -9.76
CA LEU A 100 -2.05 5.55 -10.41
C LEU A 100 -1.56 4.21 -9.83
N TYR A 101 -1.24 3.27 -10.71
CA TYR A 101 -0.70 1.96 -10.38
C TYR A 101 0.68 1.80 -11.00
N PRO A 102 1.76 2.19 -10.34
CA PRO A 102 3.11 1.86 -10.78
C PRO A 102 3.31 0.35 -10.79
N GLU A 103 4.07 -0.16 -11.76
CA GLU A 103 4.38 -1.61 -11.86
C GLU A 103 5.85 -1.84 -11.54
N GLN A 104 6.11 -2.82 -10.67
CA GLN A 104 7.47 -3.26 -10.40
C GLN A 104 8.04 -4.01 -11.61
N ASP A 105 9.27 -3.67 -11.97
CA ASP A 105 9.98 -4.34 -13.06
C ASP A 105 10.48 -5.73 -12.58
N ARG A 106 10.11 -6.76 -13.30
CA ARG A 106 10.56 -8.13 -13.03
C ARG A 106 12.05 -8.34 -13.27
N LEU A 107 12.71 -7.46 -14.01
CA LEU A 107 14.18 -7.45 -14.12
C LEU A 107 14.83 -6.94 -12.82
N SER A 108 14.17 -6.03 -12.12
CA SER A 108 14.63 -5.54 -10.81
C SER A 108 14.35 -6.53 -9.69
N ASN A 109 13.26 -7.32 -9.81
CA ASN A 109 12.89 -8.37 -8.87
C ASN A 109 12.06 -9.43 -9.58
N LEU A 110 12.57 -10.67 -9.67
CA LEU A 110 11.93 -11.78 -10.41
C LEU A 110 10.52 -12.12 -9.92
N GLN A 111 10.23 -11.87 -8.63
CA GLN A 111 8.91 -12.07 -8.05
C GLN A 111 8.00 -10.85 -8.18
N GLY A 112 8.50 -9.75 -8.77
CA GLY A 112 7.79 -8.48 -8.86
C GLY A 112 7.56 -7.83 -7.50
N CYS A 113 8.37 -8.13 -6.48
CA CYS A 113 8.31 -7.47 -5.18
C CYS A 113 9.02 -6.12 -5.23
N TRP A 114 8.49 -5.11 -4.56
CA TRP A 114 9.20 -3.87 -4.28
C TRP A 114 10.38 -4.14 -3.34
N ASN A 115 11.56 -3.58 -3.65
CA ASN A 115 12.79 -3.81 -2.86
C ASN A 115 12.90 -2.78 -1.70
N TRP A 116 11.80 -2.52 -0.99
CA TRP A 116 11.67 -1.54 0.08
C TRP A 116 12.73 -1.66 1.20
N PHE A 117 13.28 -2.87 1.40
CA PHE A 117 14.27 -3.18 2.43
C PHE A 117 15.71 -2.87 1.99
N ASP A 118 15.96 -2.74 0.67
CA ASP A 118 17.33 -2.62 0.14
C ASP A 118 17.78 -1.15 0.08
N THR A 119 17.85 -0.54 1.26
CA THR A 119 18.25 0.86 1.42
C THR A 119 19.76 1.07 1.39
N ARG A 120 20.56 0.00 1.63
CA ARG A 120 22.02 0.11 1.68
C ARG A 120 22.68 0.09 0.30
N THR A 121 22.12 -0.62 -0.66
CA THR A 121 22.65 -0.66 -2.05
C THR A 121 22.09 0.46 -2.92
N GLY A 122 21.13 1.24 -2.42
CA GLY A 122 20.45 2.29 -3.17
C GLY A 122 19.29 1.79 -4.05
N ARG A 123 18.98 0.49 -4.05
CA ARG A 123 17.91 -0.07 -4.88
C ARG A 123 16.53 0.45 -4.45
N ALA A 124 16.27 0.53 -3.15
CA ALA A 124 15.04 1.12 -2.64
C ALA A 124 14.87 2.55 -3.12
N GLN A 125 15.91 3.39 -3.02
CA GLN A 125 15.91 4.78 -3.47
C GLN A 125 15.70 4.91 -4.99
N ALA A 126 16.28 4.00 -5.78
CA ALA A 126 16.07 3.97 -7.23
C ALA A 126 14.60 3.68 -7.57
N GLU A 127 13.97 2.73 -6.87
CA GLU A 127 12.55 2.44 -7.03
C GLU A 127 11.67 3.61 -6.56
N GLU A 128 11.97 4.22 -5.41
CA GLU A 128 11.30 5.43 -4.92
C GLU A 128 11.32 6.53 -5.98
N ASN A 129 12.51 6.87 -6.50
CA ASN A 129 12.69 7.90 -7.52
C ASN A 129 11.87 7.60 -8.78
N SER A 130 11.79 6.34 -9.20
CA SER A 130 11.01 5.94 -10.38
C SER A 130 9.50 6.03 -10.14
N ILE A 131 9.03 5.76 -8.90
CA ILE A 131 7.62 5.95 -8.52
C ILE A 131 7.29 7.45 -8.48
N ILE A 132 8.17 8.27 -7.90
CA ILE A 132 8.01 9.74 -7.89
C ILE A 132 7.95 10.27 -9.33
N ALA A 133 8.81 9.80 -10.24
CA ALA A 133 8.76 10.18 -11.64
C ALA A 133 7.41 9.84 -12.30
N ALA A 134 6.81 8.69 -11.97
CA ALA A 134 5.49 8.33 -12.46
C ALA A 134 4.40 9.27 -11.91
N ILE A 135 4.48 9.63 -10.62
CA ILE A 135 3.57 10.60 -10.00
C ILE A 135 3.69 11.96 -10.68
N GLU A 136 4.91 12.47 -10.87
CA GLU A 136 5.14 13.76 -11.51
C GLU A 136 4.66 13.77 -12.97
N THR A 137 4.90 12.69 -13.72
CA THR A 137 4.40 12.53 -15.09
C THR A 137 2.88 12.65 -15.14
N VAL A 138 2.17 11.99 -14.23
CA VAL A 138 0.71 12.05 -14.15
C VAL A 138 0.23 13.44 -13.73
N CYS A 139 0.89 14.07 -12.75
CA CYS A 139 0.56 15.43 -12.31
C CYS A 139 0.83 16.51 -13.37
N LEU A 140 1.71 16.23 -14.35
CA LEU A 140 1.97 17.15 -15.47
C LEU A 140 0.98 16.95 -16.62
N THR A 141 0.52 15.71 -16.83
CA THR A 141 -0.27 15.34 -18.02
C THR A 141 -1.77 15.24 -17.75
N GLN A 142 -2.18 15.19 -16.49
CA GLN A 142 -3.57 15.08 -16.08
C GLN A 142 -3.94 16.24 -15.12
N PRO A 143 -5.22 16.60 -15.03
CA PRO A 143 -5.68 17.64 -14.11
C PRO A 143 -5.73 17.12 -12.66
N VAL A 144 -4.55 16.87 -12.10
CA VAL A 144 -4.36 16.39 -10.73
C VAL A 144 -4.05 17.57 -9.80
N ASP A 145 -4.74 17.63 -8.66
CA ASP A 145 -4.35 18.50 -7.56
C ASP A 145 -3.09 17.96 -6.88
N ARG A 146 -1.96 18.64 -7.11
CA ARG A 146 -0.65 18.24 -6.58
C ARG A 146 -0.57 18.23 -5.04
N ASN A 147 -1.47 18.94 -4.37
CA ASN A 147 -1.56 18.97 -2.91
C ASN A 147 -2.41 17.81 -2.36
N LYS A 148 -3.15 17.12 -3.23
CA LYS A 148 -4.04 16.01 -2.87
C LYS A 148 -3.53 14.69 -3.43
N VAL A 149 -2.30 14.32 -3.06
CA VAL A 149 -1.70 13.03 -3.42
C VAL A 149 -1.57 12.15 -2.19
N ALA A 150 -2.02 10.90 -2.29
CA ALA A 150 -1.93 9.90 -1.23
C ALA A 150 -1.37 8.58 -1.76
N LEU A 151 -0.84 7.76 -0.85
CA LEU A 151 -0.28 6.45 -1.14
C LEU A 151 -1.13 5.35 -0.49
N ALA A 152 -1.26 4.22 -1.17
CA ALA A 152 -1.74 2.99 -0.57
C ALA A 152 -0.98 1.79 -1.16
N GLY A 153 -0.92 0.68 -0.44
CA GLY A 153 -0.30 -0.52 -0.97
C GLY A 153 -0.64 -1.78 -0.18
N LEU A 154 -0.32 -2.92 -0.78
CA LEU A 154 -0.46 -4.25 -0.20
C LEU A 154 0.92 -4.87 0.01
N SER A 155 1.20 -5.48 1.18
CA SER A 155 2.40 -6.27 1.42
C SER A 155 3.69 -5.48 1.12
N ALA A 156 4.57 -5.93 0.23
CA ALA A 156 5.76 -5.19 -0.20
C ALA A 156 5.43 -3.78 -0.75
N GLY A 157 4.28 -3.62 -1.43
CA GLY A 157 3.81 -2.31 -1.90
C GLY A 157 3.40 -1.40 -0.76
N ALA A 158 2.83 -1.94 0.32
CA ALA A 158 2.52 -1.19 1.52
C ALA A 158 3.79 -0.69 2.23
N SER A 159 4.80 -1.55 2.34
CA SER A 159 6.11 -1.20 2.91
C SER A 159 6.81 -0.11 2.09
N MET A 160 6.77 -0.22 0.75
CA MET A 160 7.31 0.80 -0.15
C MET A 160 6.54 2.14 -0.03
N ALA A 161 5.20 2.10 0.14
CA ALA A 161 4.41 3.32 0.33
C ALA A 161 4.81 4.08 1.61
N VAL A 162 5.04 3.35 2.73
CA VAL A 162 5.47 3.99 3.98
C VAL A 162 6.93 4.48 3.88
N LEU A 163 7.81 3.75 3.17
CA LEU A 163 9.17 4.20 2.91
C LEU A 163 9.18 5.52 2.10
N LEU A 164 8.43 5.58 0.99
CA LEU A 164 8.25 6.80 0.19
C LEU A 164 7.82 7.99 1.04
N ALA A 165 6.81 7.79 1.89
CA ALA A 165 6.31 8.86 2.75
C ALA A 165 7.29 9.25 3.86
N THR A 166 8.16 8.34 4.29
CA THR A 166 9.24 8.62 5.24
C THR A 166 10.29 9.54 4.62
N GLN A 167 10.64 9.31 3.36
CA GLN A 167 11.64 10.09 2.62
C GLN A 167 11.07 11.40 2.05
N HIS A 168 9.79 11.40 1.68
CA HIS A 168 9.10 12.54 1.05
C HIS A 168 7.84 12.97 1.83
N PRO A 169 7.94 13.30 3.13
CA PRO A 169 6.76 13.51 3.98
C PRO A 169 5.86 14.65 3.54
N LYS A 170 6.41 15.68 2.88
CA LYS A 170 5.63 16.82 2.38
C LYS A 170 4.90 16.54 1.07
N ARG A 171 5.19 15.40 0.42
CA ARG A 171 4.63 15.07 -0.90
C ARG A 171 3.25 14.43 -0.82
N PHE A 172 2.93 13.85 0.34
CA PHE A 172 1.75 13.03 0.52
C PHE A 172 0.90 13.52 1.70
N ALA A 173 -0.39 13.61 1.49
CA ALA A 173 -1.33 14.01 2.55
C ALA A 173 -1.67 12.82 3.49
N ALA A 174 -1.67 11.59 2.96
CA ALA A 174 -2.02 10.39 3.71
C ALA A 174 -1.37 9.13 3.10
N ILE A 175 -1.27 8.09 3.93
CA ILE A 175 -0.77 6.77 3.54
C ILE A 175 -1.71 5.70 4.07
N ALA A 176 -1.94 4.65 3.28
CA ALA A 176 -2.59 3.42 3.75
C ALA A 176 -1.67 2.21 3.51
N MET A 177 -1.33 1.53 4.59
CA MET A 177 -0.51 0.34 4.61
C MET A 177 -1.39 -0.88 4.89
N HIS A 178 -1.55 -1.80 3.93
CA HIS A 178 -2.28 -3.05 4.12
C HIS A 178 -1.31 -4.23 4.17
N SER A 179 -1.25 -4.94 5.30
CA SER A 179 -0.41 -6.14 5.50
C SER A 179 1.06 -5.94 5.13
N GLY A 180 1.64 -4.81 5.48
CA GLY A 180 3.03 -4.46 5.17
C GLY A 180 3.95 -4.54 6.40
N ILE A 181 5.21 -4.15 6.21
CA ILE A 181 6.27 -4.08 7.21
C ILE A 181 6.75 -2.63 7.32
N ALA A 182 6.95 -2.14 8.54
CA ALA A 182 7.44 -0.78 8.78
C ALA A 182 8.85 -0.56 8.18
N PRO A 183 9.18 0.64 7.68
CA PRO A 183 10.53 0.96 7.24
C PRO A 183 11.53 0.91 8.40
N GLY A 184 12.78 0.59 8.08
CA GLY A 184 13.85 0.45 9.07
C GLY A 184 13.86 -0.86 9.84
N VAL A 185 12.88 -1.75 9.63
CA VAL A 185 12.82 -3.09 10.26
C VAL A 185 13.74 -4.08 9.55
N ALA A 186 14.03 -3.88 8.27
CA ALA A 186 14.93 -4.72 7.49
C ALA A 186 15.80 -3.90 6.55
N HIS A 187 17.05 -4.37 6.33
CA HIS A 187 18.05 -3.76 5.44
C HIS A 187 18.67 -4.77 4.47
N SER A 188 18.08 -5.96 4.38
CA SER A 188 18.50 -7.04 3.48
C SER A 188 17.35 -8.01 3.23
N SER A 189 17.44 -8.83 2.18
CA SER A 189 16.45 -9.86 1.87
C SER A 189 16.23 -10.84 3.04
N VAL A 190 17.31 -11.25 3.71
CA VAL A 190 17.23 -12.14 4.89
C VAL A 190 16.52 -11.44 6.05
N GLY A 191 16.86 -10.15 6.28
CA GLY A 191 16.19 -9.34 7.30
C GLY A 191 14.70 -9.15 7.00
N ALA A 192 14.35 -8.92 5.73
CA ALA A 192 12.96 -8.80 5.30
C ALA A 192 12.16 -10.09 5.55
N ILE A 193 12.73 -11.26 5.25
CA ILE A 193 12.11 -12.55 5.54
C ILE A 193 11.90 -12.75 7.05
N LYS A 194 12.88 -12.44 7.88
CA LYS A 194 12.75 -12.52 9.35
C LYS A 194 11.65 -11.59 9.86
N ALA A 195 11.63 -10.34 9.35
CA ALA A 195 10.63 -9.37 9.70
C ALA A 195 9.21 -9.82 9.33
N MET A 196 9.02 -10.48 8.18
CA MET A 196 7.71 -11.05 7.80
C MET A 196 7.15 -11.95 8.90
N PHE A 197 7.98 -12.75 9.56
CA PHE A 197 7.57 -13.62 10.65
C PHE A 197 7.55 -12.95 12.04
N GLY A 198 7.61 -11.63 12.10
CA GLY A 198 7.64 -10.90 13.37
C GLY A 198 8.93 -11.08 14.16
N GLN A 199 9.97 -11.65 13.54
CA GLN A 199 11.30 -11.81 14.15
C GLN A 199 12.10 -10.52 13.93
N SER A 200 11.72 -9.47 14.64
CA SER A 200 12.38 -8.17 14.53
C SER A 200 13.79 -8.23 15.10
N VAL A 201 14.75 -7.82 14.31
CA VAL A 201 16.12 -7.59 14.75
C VAL A 201 16.27 -6.09 14.92
N ASN A 202 16.26 -5.57 16.14
CA ASN A 202 16.50 -4.17 16.51
C ASN A 202 16.29 -3.19 15.34
N PRO A 203 15.07 -2.72 15.10
CA PRO A 203 14.80 -1.87 13.96
C PRO A 203 15.60 -0.57 14.08
N ALA A 204 16.24 -0.18 12.98
CA ALA A 204 16.97 1.08 12.93
C ALA A 204 16.05 2.26 13.28
N PRO A 205 16.55 3.28 13.95
CA PRO A 205 15.80 4.52 14.13
C PRO A 205 15.39 5.08 12.78
N LEU A 206 14.13 5.50 12.66
CA LEU A 206 13.71 6.23 11.48
C LEU A 206 14.41 7.60 11.46
N PRO A 207 14.69 8.16 10.25
CA PRO A 207 15.30 9.49 10.16
C PRO A 207 14.51 10.51 10.97
N PRO A 208 15.20 11.43 11.68
CA PRO A 208 14.54 12.47 12.43
C PRO A 208 13.71 13.37 11.50
N ILE A 209 12.55 13.79 11.97
CA ILE A 209 11.69 14.69 11.21
C ILE A 209 11.97 16.11 11.71
N PRO A 210 12.25 17.07 10.81
CA PRO A 210 12.29 18.47 11.21
C PRO A 210 10.98 18.87 11.91
N ARG A 211 11.05 19.62 13.01
CA ARG A 211 9.87 20.02 13.81
C ARG A 211 8.79 20.73 13.00
N SER A 212 9.18 21.40 11.93
CA SER A 212 8.29 22.09 10.98
C SER A 212 7.64 21.17 9.95
N THR A 213 7.99 19.89 9.91
CA THR A 213 7.46 18.95 8.91
C THR A 213 6.27 18.21 9.50
N GLN A 214 5.09 18.44 8.93
CA GLN A 214 3.92 17.63 9.21
C GLN A 214 4.06 16.26 8.57
N LEU A 215 3.92 15.20 9.37
CA LEU A 215 3.84 13.83 8.86
C LEU A 215 2.49 13.59 8.19
N PRO A 216 2.46 12.91 7.03
CA PRO A 216 1.19 12.42 6.52
C PRO A 216 0.57 11.42 7.49
N SER A 217 -0.75 11.45 7.63
CA SER A 217 -1.45 10.50 8.49
C SER A 217 -1.36 9.08 7.92
N LEU A 218 -1.15 8.08 8.78
CA LEU A 218 -1.00 6.67 8.41
C LEU A 218 -2.24 5.86 8.82
N LEU A 219 -2.85 5.14 7.87
CA LEU A 219 -3.81 4.06 8.13
C LEU A 219 -3.10 2.72 7.94
N VAL A 220 -3.06 1.90 8.97
CA VAL A 220 -2.60 0.51 8.90
C VAL A 220 -3.82 -0.41 8.94
N ILE A 221 -3.95 -1.31 7.95
CA ILE A 221 -4.94 -2.39 7.93
C ILE A 221 -4.17 -3.70 7.93
N HIS A 222 -4.46 -4.59 8.90
CA HIS A 222 -3.76 -5.87 9.03
C HIS A 222 -4.71 -6.97 9.49
N GLY A 223 -4.54 -8.17 8.98
CA GLY A 223 -5.33 -9.33 9.38
C GLY A 223 -4.76 -10.03 10.61
N SER A 224 -5.61 -10.43 11.56
CA SER A 224 -5.16 -11.17 12.76
C SER A 224 -4.69 -12.60 12.43
N ALA A 225 -5.14 -13.16 11.29
CA ALA A 225 -4.74 -14.48 10.79
C ALA A 225 -3.75 -14.39 9.61
N ASP A 226 -3.01 -13.29 9.48
CA ASP A 226 -1.99 -13.13 8.45
C ASP A 226 -0.74 -13.96 8.83
N HIS A 227 -0.54 -15.09 8.12
CA HIS A 227 0.57 -16.01 8.33
C HIS A 227 1.76 -15.74 7.39
N ILE A 228 1.67 -14.75 6.50
CA ILE A 228 2.74 -14.34 5.60
C ILE A 228 3.49 -13.14 6.19
N VAL A 229 2.75 -12.12 6.63
CA VAL A 229 3.31 -10.97 7.34
C VAL A 229 2.64 -10.91 8.71
N ALA A 230 3.39 -11.20 9.76
CA ALA A 230 2.86 -11.24 11.13
C ALA A 230 2.21 -9.90 11.52
N LEU A 231 1.06 -9.98 12.23
CA LEU A 231 0.31 -8.81 12.71
C LEU A 231 1.18 -7.79 13.45
N SER A 232 2.17 -8.26 14.21
CA SER A 232 3.12 -7.41 14.94
C SER A 232 3.80 -6.35 14.07
N ASN A 233 4.00 -6.61 12.77
CA ASN A 233 4.54 -5.61 11.83
C ASN A 233 3.57 -4.43 11.64
N GLY A 234 2.27 -4.69 11.57
CA GLY A 234 1.26 -3.64 11.47
C GLY A 234 1.15 -2.82 12.76
N GLU A 235 1.19 -3.50 13.90
CA GLU A 235 1.19 -2.86 15.22
C GLU A 235 2.42 -1.98 15.41
N GLU A 236 3.60 -2.49 15.10
CA GLU A 236 4.86 -1.75 15.14
C GLU A 236 4.84 -0.55 14.20
N ALA A 237 4.32 -0.70 12.99
CA ALA A 237 4.24 0.39 12.02
C ALA A 237 3.41 1.56 12.56
N ALA A 238 2.22 1.30 13.11
CA ALA A 238 1.35 2.33 13.65
C ALA A 238 1.96 3.00 14.89
N MET A 239 2.52 2.21 15.80
CA MET A 239 3.19 2.67 17.02
C MET A 239 4.37 3.59 16.68
N ARG A 240 5.33 3.09 15.89
CA ARG A 240 6.53 3.86 15.50
C ARG A 240 6.21 5.12 14.73
N TRP A 241 5.18 5.09 13.87
CA TRP A 241 4.73 6.29 13.17
C TRP A 241 4.22 7.35 14.13
N GLY A 242 3.46 6.94 15.14
CA GLY A 242 2.98 7.82 16.20
C GLY A 242 4.11 8.40 17.06
N GLU A 243 5.06 7.56 17.48
CA GLU A 243 6.20 7.93 18.33
C GLU A 243 7.08 9.02 17.72
N ARG A 244 7.21 9.04 16.37
CA ARG A 244 7.99 10.09 15.67
C ARG A 244 7.57 11.51 16.02
N VAL A 245 6.33 11.70 16.42
CA VAL A 245 5.78 13.01 16.78
C VAL A 245 5.25 13.05 18.22
N GLY A 246 5.41 11.96 19.00
CA GLY A 246 4.92 11.86 20.38
C GLY A 246 3.40 11.68 20.45
N ALA A 247 2.77 11.04 19.47
CA ALA A 247 1.36 10.64 19.52
C ALA A 247 1.18 9.47 20.49
N LYS A 248 0.01 9.42 21.12
CA LYS A 248 -0.37 8.34 22.05
C LYS A 248 -1.53 7.54 21.51
N ALA A 249 -1.52 6.22 21.76
CA ALA A 249 -2.65 5.36 21.46
C ALA A 249 -3.87 5.74 22.33
N GLY A 250 -5.01 5.86 21.67
CA GLY A 250 -6.29 6.01 22.33
C GLY A 250 -6.91 4.66 22.72
N LYS A 251 -8.12 4.68 23.27
CA LYS A 251 -8.90 3.48 23.54
C LYS A 251 -9.28 2.80 22.23
N SER A 252 -9.05 1.51 22.13
CA SER A 252 -9.47 0.70 20.98
C SER A 252 -10.99 0.55 20.96
N ARG A 253 -11.54 0.45 19.75
CA ARG A 253 -12.97 0.17 19.52
C ARG A 253 -13.14 -0.93 18.48
N THR A 254 -14.08 -1.84 18.70
CA THR A 254 -14.42 -2.88 17.73
C THR A 254 -15.62 -2.45 16.90
N VAL A 255 -15.53 -2.67 15.58
CA VAL A 255 -16.57 -2.35 14.61
C VAL A 255 -16.82 -3.57 13.74
N GLN A 256 -18.08 -3.95 13.57
CA GLN A 256 -18.51 -5.00 12.64
C GLN A 256 -19.69 -4.50 11.82
N ARG A 257 -19.69 -4.76 10.52
CA ARG A 257 -20.78 -4.39 9.62
C ARG A 257 -21.38 -5.63 8.95
N GLY A 258 -22.58 -5.98 9.36
CA GLY A 258 -23.28 -7.19 8.87
C GLY A 258 -22.46 -8.44 9.15
N ALA A 259 -22.40 -9.36 8.18
CA ALA A 259 -21.65 -10.62 8.27
C ALA A 259 -20.15 -10.52 7.97
N ARG A 260 -19.60 -9.29 7.84
CA ARG A 260 -18.15 -9.09 7.61
C ARG A 260 -17.36 -9.37 8.89
N TYR A 261 -16.08 -9.66 8.72
CA TYR A 261 -15.17 -9.78 9.86
C TYR A 261 -15.21 -8.53 10.73
N ALA A 262 -15.12 -8.72 12.04
CA ALA A 262 -14.94 -7.63 12.98
C ALA A 262 -13.58 -6.95 12.78
N ALA A 263 -13.49 -5.68 13.12
CA ALA A 263 -12.24 -4.94 13.08
C ALA A 263 -12.05 -4.14 14.37
N THR A 264 -10.88 -4.27 14.98
CA THR A 264 -10.48 -3.46 16.13
C THR A 264 -9.65 -2.28 15.65
N ILE A 265 -10.08 -1.08 16.01
CA ILE A 265 -9.50 0.18 15.55
C ILE A 265 -8.88 0.91 16.74
N THR A 266 -7.61 1.27 16.61
CA THR A 266 -6.85 2.07 17.59
C THR A 266 -6.29 3.31 16.90
N ASP A 267 -6.67 4.49 17.37
CA ASP A 267 -6.17 5.76 16.86
C ASP A 267 -5.00 6.27 17.72
N TYR A 268 -3.93 6.73 17.06
CA TYR A 268 -2.79 7.40 17.67
C TYR A 268 -2.91 8.89 17.42
N LYS A 269 -2.98 9.68 18.50
CA LYS A 269 -3.25 11.13 18.41
C LYS A 269 -2.20 11.93 19.16
N LYS A 270 -1.93 13.15 18.66
CA LYS A 270 -1.16 14.19 19.33
C LYS A 270 -1.96 15.48 19.33
N ALA A 271 -2.22 16.06 20.51
CA ALA A 271 -3.00 17.31 20.66
C ALA A 271 -4.32 17.29 19.86
N GLY A 272 -5.05 16.15 19.89
CA GLY A 272 -6.30 15.96 19.14
C GLY A 272 -6.14 15.57 17.67
N HIS A 273 -4.97 15.77 17.07
CA HIS A 273 -4.71 15.44 15.66
C HIS A 273 -4.43 13.94 15.48
N LEU A 274 -5.08 13.33 14.49
CA LEU A 274 -4.85 11.94 14.11
C LEU A 274 -3.53 11.81 13.36
N ILE A 275 -2.64 10.95 13.87
CA ILE A 275 -1.31 10.69 13.30
C ILE A 275 -1.28 9.31 12.64
N ALA A 276 -1.82 8.29 13.34
CA ALA A 276 -1.95 6.96 12.78
C ALA A 276 -3.25 6.31 13.26
N THR A 277 -3.75 5.37 12.47
CA THR A 277 -4.84 4.45 12.83
C THR A 277 -4.38 3.04 12.54
N LEU A 278 -4.48 2.15 13.53
CA LEU A 278 -4.33 0.71 13.35
C LEU A 278 -5.73 0.08 13.27
N CYS A 279 -5.98 -0.68 12.21
CA CYS A 279 -7.19 -1.46 12.00
C CYS A 279 -6.81 -2.94 11.90
N VAL A 280 -7.02 -3.71 12.97
CA VAL A 280 -6.82 -5.15 12.99
C VAL A 280 -8.12 -5.83 12.60
N VAL A 281 -8.12 -6.56 11.48
CA VAL A 281 -9.28 -7.29 10.95
C VAL A 281 -9.23 -8.73 11.45
N ASP A 282 -10.23 -9.14 12.25
CA ASP A 282 -10.26 -10.44 12.85
C ASP A 282 -10.48 -11.56 11.82
N GLY A 283 -9.64 -12.61 11.88
CA GLY A 283 -9.70 -13.76 10.96
C GLY A 283 -9.24 -13.48 9.51
N LEU A 284 -8.86 -12.27 9.16
CA LEU A 284 -8.34 -11.96 7.84
C LEU A 284 -6.90 -12.50 7.69
N GLY A 285 -6.65 -13.24 6.61
CA GLY A 285 -5.31 -13.66 6.18
C GLY A 285 -4.55 -12.58 5.41
N HIS A 286 -3.48 -13.00 4.68
CA HIS A 286 -2.70 -12.08 3.83
C HIS A 286 -3.45 -11.75 2.54
N ALA A 287 -4.47 -10.91 2.61
CA ALA A 287 -5.36 -10.59 1.51
C ALA A 287 -5.94 -9.18 1.64
N TRP A 288 -6.25 -8.56 0.49
CA TRP A 288 -6.97 -7.28 0.47
C TRP A 288 -8.37 -7.44 1.08
N SER A 289 -8.60 -6.79 2.20
CA SER A 289 -9.85 -6.87 2.95
C SER A 289 -11.04 -6.33 2.16
N GLY A 290 -12.11 -7.08 2.07
CA GLY A 290 -13.32 -6.73 1.34
C GLY A 290 -13.12 -6.64 -0.18
N GLY A 291 -12.08 -7.27 -0.72
CA GLY A 291 -11.77 -7.23 -2.14
C GLY A 291 -12.62 -8.16 -3.01
N ALA A 292 -12.23 -8.33 -4.27
CA ALA A 292 -12.97 -9.14 -5.23
C ALA A 292 -12.76 -10.65 -4.99
N ALA A 293 -13.83 -11.41 -4.80
CA ALA A 293 -13.78 -12.84 -4.48
C ALA A 293 -13.07 -13.71 -5.54
N SER A 294 -13.04 -13.26 -6.79
CA SER A 294 -12.42 -13.98 -7.90
C SER A 294 -10.92 -13.73 -8.08
N GLN A 295 -10.34 -12.87 -7.22
CA GLN A 295 -8.94 -12.48 -7.34
C GLN A 295 -8.09 -13.10 -6.23
N PRO A 296 -6.84 -13.53 -6.54
CA PRO A 296 -5.88 -13.95 -5.52
C PRO A 296 -5.55 -12.77 -4.59
N PHE A 297 -5.10 -13.06 -3.38
CA PHE A 297 -4.79 -12.07 -2.35
C PHE A 297 -5.94 -11.09 -2.08
N SER A 298 -7.17 -11.62 -2.05
CA SER A 298 -8.39 -10.85 -1.85
C SER A 298 -9.39 -11.67 -1.03
N ASP A 299 -9.93 -11.08 0.05
CA ASP A 299 -10.93 -11.72 0.89
C ASP A 299 -12.20 -10.87 0.95
N PRO A 300 -13.31 -11.32 0.34
CA PRO A 300 -14.57 -10.56 0.30
C PRO A 300 -15.26 -10.43 1.65
N LYS A 301 -14.90 -11.27 2.64
CA LYS A 301 -15.53 -11.29 3.97
C LYS A 301 -15.02 -10.17 4.88
N GLY A 302 -13.83 -9.61 4.60
CA GLY A 302 -13.31 -8.50 5.38
C GLY A 302 -14.09 -7.20 5.17
N PRO A 303 -13.91 -6.20 6.06
CA PRO A 303 -14.38 -4.83 5.81
C PRO A 303 -13.79 -4.31 4.49
N ASP A 304 -14.52 -3.42 3.81
CA ASP A 304 -14.10 -2.86 2.51
C ASP A 304 -12.91 -1.89 2.69
N ALA A 305 -11.70 -2.43 2.56
CA ALA A 305 -10.45 -1.66 2.72
C ALA A 305 -10.39 -0.48 1.75
N SER A 306 -10.85 -0.64 0.51
CA SER A 306 -10.83 0.44 -0.48
C SER A 306 -11.69 1.64 -0.07
N ARG A 307 -12.88 1.39 0.48
CA ARG A 307 -13.73 2.45 1.05
C ARG A 307 -13.11 3.05 2.31
N MET A 308 -12.52 2.22 3.16
CA MET A 308 -11.86 2.70 4.38
C MET A 308 -10.67 3.60 4.05
N ILE A 309 -9.84 3.19 3.10
CA ILE A 309 -8.69 3.95 2.61
C ILE A 309 -9.15 5.29 2.04
N TRP A 310 -10.13 5.27 1.14
CA TRP A 310 -10.61 6.52 0.55
C TRP A 310 -11.22 7.45 1.59
N ALA A 311 -12.07 6.94 2.47
CA ALA A 311 -12.67 7.76 3.54
C ALA A 311 -11.63 8.36 4.50
N PHE A 312 -10.52 7.63 4.74
CA PHE A 312 -9.40 8.14 5.53
C PHE A 312 -8.63 9.22 4.77
N VAL A 313 -8.28 8.97 3.52
CA VAL A 313 -7.50 9.87 2.65
C VAL A 313 -8.27 11.18 2.39
N ALA A 314 -9.55 11.10 2.04
CA ALA A 314 -10.39 12.27 1.77
C ALA A 314 -10.42 13.26 2.95
N LYS A 315 -10.52 12.75 4.18
CA LYS A 315 -10.44 13.58 5.39
C LYS A 315 -9.11 14.32 5.55
N GLN A 316 -8.02 13.73 5.07
CA GLN A 316 -6.72 14.39 5.16
C GLN A 316 -6.56 15.47 4.10
N PHE A 317 -7.15 15.28 2.92
CA PHE A 317 -7.19 16.30 1.87
C PHE A 317 -7.97 17.57 2.27
N GLU A 318 -9.01 17.43 3.10
CA GLU A 318 -9.75 18.57 3.64
C GLU A 318 -8.93 19.40 4.63
N ARG A 319 -7.98 18.76 5.33
CA ARG A 319 -7.14 19.40 6.36
C ARG A 319 -5.94 20.17 5.80
N THR A 320 -5.55 19.91 4.57
CA THR A 320 -4.41 20.59 3.91
C THR A 320 -4.81 21.94 3.32
N VAL A 321 -6.05 22.37 3.46
CA VAL A 321 -6.58 23.63 2.89
C VAL A 321 -6.56 24.78 3.92
N ASP A 322 -6.29 24.47 5.21
CA ASP A 322 -6.10 25.45 6.30
C ASP A 322 -4.59 25.67 6.57
#